data_022d8cafd98afda3f1ecc5afa63bfcaa
#
_entry.id   022d8cafd98afda3f1ecc5afa63bfcaa
#
_cell.length_a   1.000
_cell.length_b   1.000
_cell.length_c   1.000
_cell.angle_alpha   90.00
_cell.angle_beta   90.00
_cell.angle_gamma   90.00
#
_symmetry.space_group_name_H-M   'P 1'
#
loop_
_entity.id
_entity.type
_entity.pdbx_description
1 polymer ?
#
loop_
_entity_poly.entity_id
_entity_poly.type
_entity_poly.pdbx_seq_one_letter_code
_entity_poly.pdbx_strand_id
1 'polypeptide(L)'
;MKKTILMAVAALMATMSVSAQDEKHEIGVFYGIESISNIASFVTSGLAASVGGQGSFWGPVGVEYYYHVSPVVAVGGVAEIAGCKAENEKTKREDFSEKFITVMPSVKFNWLRKKSFGMYSGLSAGAMFVSLTPSDAAKAQDSSFQDESITIFMFQATALGVEFGGKVRGFAEVGAGEKGYLCAGLRYKF
;
A
#
# COMPACT_ATOMS: atom_id res chain seq x y z
N MET A 1 -11.46 17.35 8.00
CA MET A 1 -10.19 16.71 8.31
C MET A 1 -9.44 16.16 7.08
N LYS A 2 -10.08 15.34 6.18
CA LYS A 2 -9.36 14.79 5.00
C LYS A 2 -8.79 15.85 4.05
N LYS A 3 -9.53 16.94 3.80
CA LYS A 3 -9.07 18.06 2.93
C LYS A 3 -7.92 18.85 3.55
N THR A 4 -7.88 19.00 4.87
CA THR A 4 -6.82 19.73 5.60
C THR A 4 -5.49 18.99 5.58
N ILE A 5 -5.53 17.66 5.68
CA ILE A 5 -4.32 16.81 5.58
C ILE A 5 -3.75 16.87 4.17
N LEU A 6 -4.61 16.81 3.14
CA LEU A 6 -4.17 16.91 1.74
C LEU A 6 -3.53 18.27 1.44
N MET A 7 -4.10 19.36 1.96
CA MET A 7 -3.54 20.71 1.82
C MET A 7 -2.21 20.88 2.59
N ALA A 8 -2.08 20.29 3.78
CA ALA A 8 -0.84 20.33 4.55
C ALA A 8 0.29 19.57 3.85
N VAL A 9 0.01 18.40 3.27
CA VAL A 9 0.97 17.63 2.46
C VAL A 9 1.36 18.41 1.20
N ALA A 10 0.41 19.01 0.50
CA ALA A 10 0.69 19.84 -0.68
C ALA A 10 1.51 21.11 -0.34
N ALA A 11 1.25 21.75 0.80
CA ALA A 11 2.00 22.91 1.27
C ALA A 11 3.43 22.53 1.69
N LEU A 12 3.62 21.38 2.33
CA LEU A 12 4.95 20.87 2.69
C LEU A 12 5.78 20.56 1.44
N MET A 13 5.16 20.02 0.38
CA MET A 13 5.84 19.77 -0.90
C MET A 13 6.21 21.06 -1.65
N ALA A 14 5.45 22.14 -1.50
CA ALA A 14 5.69 23.41 -2.18
C ALA A 14 6.88 24.21 -1.60
N THR A 15 7.25 24.01 -0.34
CA THR A 15 8.33 24.76 0.33
C THR A 15 9.74 24.21 0.07
N MET A 16 9.86 23.03 -0.55
CA MET A 16 11.16 22.37 -0.78
C MET A 16 11.70 22.64 -2.19
N SER A 17 11.87 23.91 -2.56
CA SER A 17 12.53 24.29 -3.82
C SER A 17 14.05 24.30 -3.64
N VAL A 18 14.74 23.22 -4.01
CA VAL A 18 16.20 23.18 -4.13
C VAL A 18 16.62 22.47 -5.41
N SER A 19 17.70 23.00 -6.01
CA SER A 19 18.31 22.71 -7.32
C SER A 19 18.31 21.25 -7.77
N ALA A 20 17.92 21.07 -9.05
CA ALA A 20 17.85 19.78 -9.75
C ALA A 20 19.22 19.35 -10.29
N GLN A 21 20.13 18.94 -9.42
CA GLN A 21 21.34 18.21 -9.83
C GLN A 21 21.59 17.08 -8.82
N ASP A 22 21.56 15.82 -9.29
CA ASP A 22 21.75 14.57 -8.54
C ASP A 22 20.69 14.25 -7.46
N GLU A 23 19.42 14.20 -7.83
CA GLU A 23 18.36 13.68 -6.96
C GLU A 23 18.61 12.18 -6.68
N LYS A 24 19.25 11.90 -5.54
CA LYS A 24 19.58 10.53 -5.12
C LYS A 24 18.51 9.89 -4.26
N HIS A 25 17.67 10.71 -3.68
CA HIS A 25 16.63 10.28 -2.77
C HIS A 25 15.25 10.51 -3.36
N GLU A 26 14.35 9.60 -3.13
CA GLU A 26 12.94 9.77 -3.43
C GLU A 26 12.09 9.20 -2.32
N ILE A 27 11.02 9.93 -1.97
CA ILE A 27 9.99 9.49 -1.03
C ILE A 27 8.64 9.60 -1.73
N GLY A 28 7.78 8.63 -1.57
CA GLY A 28 6.48 8.57 -2.20
C GLY A 28 5.37 8.15 -1.27
N VAL A 29 4.14 8.47 -1.66
CA VAL A 29 2.90 7.96 -1.09
C VAL A 29 2.06 7.38 -2.20
N PHE A 30 1.37 6.29 -1.93
CA PHE A 30 0.59 5.59 -2.96
C PHE A 30 -0.70 5.00 -2.43
N TYR A 31 -1.57 4.69 -3.37
CA TYR A 31 -2.76 3.89 -3.19
C TYR A 31 -2.76 2.76 -4.23
N GLY A 32 -2.96 1.54 -3.78
CA GLY A 32 -3.06 0.37 -4.64
C GLY A 32 -4.49 -0.14 -4.76
N ILE A 33 -4.72 -0.91 -5.81
CA ILE A 33 -6.01 -1.52 -6.11
C ILE A 33 -5.78 -3.03 -6.30
N GLU A 34 -6.63 -3.83 -5.65
CA GLU A 34 -6.64 -5.30 -5.73
C GLU A 34 -5.27 -5.93 -5.37
N SER A 35 -4.87 -5.79 -4.11
CA SER A 35 -3.70 -6.49 -3.57
C SER A 35 -3.97 -7.98 -3.35
N ILE A 36 -2.92 -8.77 -3.12
CA ILE A 36 -3.05 -10.20 -2.78
C ILE A 36 -3.87 -10.38 -1.50
N SER A 37 -3.67 -9.54 -0.49
CA SER A 37 -4.47 -9.54 0.73
C SER A 37 -5.94 -9.23 0.47
N ASN A 38 -6.26 -8.32 -0.46
CA ASN A 38 -7.61 -8.03 -0.94
C ASN A 38 -8.26 -9.29 -1.51
N ILE A 39 -7.57 -9.97 -2.42
CA ILE A 39 -8.09 -11.17 -3.08
C ILE A 39 -8.27 -12.29 -2.08
N ALA A 40 -7.30 -12.50 -1.18
CA ALA A 40 -7.39 -13.52 -0.14
C ALA A 40 -8.58 -13.26 0.81
N SER A 41 -8.76 -12.01 1.25
CA SER A 41 -9.89 -11.61 2.08
C SER A 41 -11.23 -11.70 1.33
N PHE A 42 -11.26 -11.40 0.02
CA PHE A 42 -12.45 -11.57 -0.81
C PHE A 42 -12.84 -13.04 -0.96
N VAL A 43 -11.86 -13.93 -1.15
CA VAL A 43 -12.10 -15.38 -1.23
C VAL A 43 -12.61 -15.93 0.10
N THR A 44 -11.99 -15.55 1.21
CA THR A 44 -12.43 -15.95 2.57
C THR A 44 -13.79 -15.34 2.93
N SER A 45 -14.04 -14.07 2.60
CA SER A 45 -15.36 -13.41 2.79
C SER A 45 -16.39 -13.95 1.81
N GLY A 46 -16.00 -14.35 0.59
CA GLY A 46 -16.89 -14.98 -0.38
C GLY A 46 -17.36 -16.38 0.09
N LEU A 47 -16.48 -17.11 0.79
CA LEU A 47 -16.88 -18.31 1.54
C LEU A 47 -17.78 -17.97 2.73
N ALA A 48 -17.57 -16.82 3.39
CA ALA A 48 -18.43 -16.32 4.47
C ALA A 48 -19.71 -15.67 3.94
N ALA A 49 -19.71 -15.07 2.75
CA ALA A 49 -20.90 -14.50 2.09
C ALA A 49 -21.92 -15.58 1.67
N SER A 50 -21.46 -16.82 1.42
CA SER A 50 -22.37 -17.97 1.30
C SER A 50 -23.14 -18.24 2.59
N VAL A 51 -22.79 -17.57 3.70
CA VAL A 51 -23.44 -17.63 5.02
C VAL A 51 -24.07 -16.26 5.40
N GLY A 52 -24.08 -15.24 4.51
CA GLY A 52 -24.81 -13.99 4.69
C GLY A 52 -24.00 -12.79 5.23
N GLY A 53 -22.69 -12.73 5.02
CA GLY A 53 -21.85 -11.57 5.37
C GLY A 53 -21.41 -10.75 4.15
N GLN A 54 -21.32 -9.41 4.29
CA GLN A 54 -20.71 -8.52 3.29
C GLN A 54 -19.37 -7.98 3.84
N GLY A 55 -18.29 -8.10 3.06
CA GLY A 55 -16.99 -7.56 3.39
C GLY A 55 -16.72 -6.24 2.65
N SER A 56 -16.26 -5.23 3.38
CA SER A 56 -15.75 -3.98 2.81
C SER A 56 -14.25 -3.91 3.00
N PHE A 57 -13.51 -3.71 1.90
CA PHE A 57 -12.05 -3.64 1.88
C PHE A 57 -11.58 -2.21 1.54
N TRP A 58 -10.46 -1.77 2.13
CA TRP A 58 -9.81 -0.51 1.83
C TRP A 58 -8.28 -0.65 1.79
N GLY A 59 -7.63 0.10 0.93
CA GLY A 59 -6.19 0.07 0.72
C GLY A 59 -5.76 -0.91 -0.38
N PRO A 60 -4.46 -1.20 -0.49
CA PRO A 60 -3.38 -0.71 0.36
C PRO A 60 -3.09 0.78 0.17
N VAL A 61 -2.75 1.45 1.27
CA VAL A 61 -2.19 2.80 1.28
C VAL A 61 -0.80 2.72 1.88
N GLY A 62 0.19 3.32 1.22
CA GLY A 62 1.54 3.17 1.70
C GLY A 62 2.45 4.35 1.42
N VAL A 63 3.64 4.23 1.99
CA VAL A 63 4.78 5.10 1.76
C VAL A 63 5.93 4.28 1.20
N GLU A 64 6.75 4.90 0.38
CA GLU A 64 7.95 4.28 -0.17
C GLU A 64 9.11 5.25 -0.11
N TYR A 65 10.31 4.71 0.06
CA TYR A 65 11.55 5.45 0.01
C TYR A 65 12.55 4.69 -0.82
N TYR A 66 13.28 5.41 -1.69
CA TYR A 66 14.36 4.85 -2.49
C TYR A 66 15.59 5.75 -2.47
N TYR A 67 16.76 5.12 -2.45
CA TYR A 67 18.05 5.73 -2.68
C TYR A 67 18.63 5.23 -4.00
N HIS A 68 18.96 6.14 -4.90
CA HIS A 68 19.55 5.83 -6.19
C HIS A 68 21.05 5.53 -6.03
N VAL A 69 21.41 4.25 -6.01
CA VAL A 69 22.81 3.79 -5.98
C VAL A 69 23.50 3.97 -7.33
N SER A 70 22.71 4.02 -8.41
CA SER A 70 23.15 4.33 -9.77
C SER A 70 22.01 4.96 -10.57
N PRO A 71 22.27 5.49 -11.79
CA PRO A 71 21.18 5.99 -12.65
C PRO A 71 20.12 4.93 -12.99
N VAL A 72 20.49 3.66 -12.96
CA VAL A 72 19.62 2.51 -13.32
C VAL A 72 19.01 1.87 -12.08
N VAL A 73 19.73 1.81 -10.97
CA VAL A 73 19.33 1.04 -9.79
C VAL A 73 19.06 1.95 -8.59
N ALA A 74 17.91 1.79 -7.99
CA ALA A 74 17.61 2.36 -6.68
C ALA A 74 17.21 1.24 -5.71
N VAL A 75 17.62 1.39 -4.45
CA VAL A 75 17.28 0.48 -3.35
C VAL A 75 16.53 1.23 -2.27
N GLY A 76 15.63 0.55 -1.60
CA GLY A 76 14.79 1.22 -0.61
C GLY A 76 13.85 0.29 0.12
N GLY A 77 12.68 0.82 0.46
CA GLY A 77 11.64 0.06 1.14
C GLY A 77 10.25 0.64 0.93
N VAL A 78 9.29 -0.21 1.15
CA VAL A 78 7.86 0.07 1.09
C VAL A 78 7.25 -0.32 2.41
N ALA A 79 6.40 0.55 2.95
CA ALA A 79 5.55 0.25 4.10
C ALA A 79 4.12 0.64 3.76
N GLU A 80 3.18 -0.26 3.99
CA GLU A 80 1.78 -0.07 3.64
C GLU A 80 0.83 -0.63 4.67
N ILE A 81 -0.39 -0.11 4.66
CA ILE A 81 -1.49 -0.55 5.49
C ILE A 81 -2.72 -0.80 4.62
N ALA A 82 -3.44 -1.85 4.96
CA ALA A 82 -4.74 -2.18 4.37
C ALA A 82 -5.67 -2.70 5.46
N GLY A 83 -6.94 -2.82 5.16
CA GLY A 83 -7.89 -3.37 6.12
C GLY A 83 -9.17 -3.89 5.47
N CYS A 84 -9.77 -4.88 6.12
CA CYS A 84 -11.05 -5.44 5.78
C CYS A 84 -11.99 -5.34 6.98
N LYS A 85 -13.28 -5.06 6.70
CA LYS A 85 -14.36 -5.11 7.70
C LYS A 85 -15.43 -6.04 7.17
N ALA A 86 -15.82 -7.00 7.97
CA ALA A 86 -16.97 -7.85 7.69
C ALA A 86 -18.16 -7.41 8.52
N GLU A 87 -19.26 -7.08 7.84
CA GLU A 87 -20.53 -6.69 8.47
C GLU A 87 -21.56 -7.82 8.30
N ASN A 88 -22.31 -8.09 9.36
CA ASN A 88 -23.44 -9.00 9.29
C ASN A 88 -24.65 -8.27 8.68
N GLU A 89 -25.15 -8.76 7.54
CA GLU A 89 -26.23 -8.13 6.77
C GLU A 89 -27.53 -7.97 7.55
N LYS A 90 -27.81 -8.88 8.52
CA LYS A 90 -29.04 -8.87 9.32
C LYS A 90 -28.97 -7.91 10.51
N THR A 91 -27.80 -7.72 11.10
CA THR A 91 -27.62 -6.93 12.33
C THR A 91 -26.94 -5.59 12.08
N LYS A 92 -26.36 -5.37 10.89
CA LYS A 92 -25.52 -4.21 10.54
C LYS A 92 -24.41 -3.94 11.58
N ARG A 93 -23.93 -4.98 12.25
CA ARG A 93 -22.83 -4.91 13.21
C ARG A 93 -21.55 -5.42 12.54
N GLU A 94 -20.44 -4.73 12.81
CA GLU A 94 -19.10 -5.20 12.45
C GLU A 94 -18.79 -6.44 13.32
N ASP A 95 -18.67 -7.61 12.72
CA ASP A 95 -18.35 -8.84 13.46
C ASP A 95 -16.84 -9.07 13.55
N PHE A 96 -16.07 -8.67 12.52
CA PHE A 96 -14.61 -8.80 12.49
C PHE A 96 -13.97 -7.60 11.78
N SER A 97 -12.81 -7.18 12.31
CA SER A 97 -11.93 -6.19 11.66
C SER A 97 -10.54 -6.81 11.48
N GLU A 98 -10.08 -6.85 10.23
CA GLU A 98 -8.72 -7.29 9.88
C GLU A 98 -7.89 -6.08 9.49
N LYS A 99 -6.68 -6.01 10.02
CA LYS A 99 -5.70 -4.98 9.70
C LYS A 99 -4.42 -5.63 9.22
N PHE A 100 -3.93 -5.16 8.09
CA PHE A 100 -2.70 -5.61 7.45
C PHE A 100 -1.67 -4.50 7.51
N ILE A 101 -0.47 -4.80 7.99
CA ILE A 101 0.69 -3.91 7.95
C ILE A 101 1.79 -4.66 7.23
N THR A 102 2.25 -4.14 6.09
CA THR A 102 3.28 -4.79 5.28
C THR A 102 4.52 -3.92 5.20
N VAL A 103 5.69 -4.52 5.37
CA VAL A 103 6.99 -3.86 5.21
C VAL A 103 7.87 -4.71 4.31
N MET A 104 8.37 -4.10 3.24
CA MET A 104 9.15 -4.78 2.20
C MET A 104 10.39 -3.97 1.82
N PRO A 105 11.61 -4.46 2.03
CA PRO A 105 12.77 -4.05 1.23
C PRO A 105 12.46 -4.11 -0.26
N SER A 106 12.99 -3.14 -1.01
CA SER A 106 12.63 -2.96 -2.42
C SER A 106 13.83 -2.57 -3.27
N VAL A 107 13.84 -3.05 -4.50
CA VAL A 107 14.77 -2.61 -5.54
C VAL A 107 13.99 -2.14 -6.76
N LYS A 108 14.42 -1.00 -7.32
CA LYS A 108 13.83 -0.38 -8.51
C LYS A 108 14.85 -0.28 -9.62
N PHE A 109 14.48 -0.70 -10.83
CA PHE A 109 15.29 -0.65 -12.04
C PHE A 109 14.71 0.40 -13.00
N ASN A 110 15.42 1.52 -13.16
CA ASN A 110 15.01 2.60 -14.03
C ASN A 110 15.47 2.32 -15.47
N TRP A 111 14.53 2.05 -16.37
CA TRP A 111 14.82 1.87 -17.81
C TRP A 111 15.02 3.20 -18.51
N LEU A 112 14.26 4.22 -18.06
CA LEU A 112 14.32 5.56 -18.59
C LEU A 112 14.20 6.57 -17.44
N ARG A 113 15.15 7.48 -17.34
CA ARG A 113 15.18 8.53 -16.32
C ARG A 113 15.45 9.88 -16.97
N LYS A 114 14.38 10.61 -17.33
CA LYS A 114 14.44 11.98 -17.85
C LYS A 114 13.96 12.98 -16.81
N LYS A 115 14.22 14.28 -17.06
CA LYS A 115 13.82 15.36 -16.12
C LYS A 115 12.34 15.35 -15.75
N SER A 116 11.44 15.08 -16.72
CA SER A 116 9.99 15.13 -16.53
C SER A 116 9.26 13.81 -16.78
N PHE A 117 9.99 12.73 -17.10
CA PHE A 117 9.42 11.42 -17.40
C PHE A 117 10.36 10.30 -17.01
N GLY A 118 9.84 9.22 -16.45
CA GLY A 118 10.60 8.03 -16.15
C GLY A 118 9.81 6.75 -16.38
N MET A 119 10.53 5.65 -16.63
CA MET A 119 9.98 4.30 -16.69
C MET A 119 10.88 3.36 -15.89
N TYR A 120 10.27 2.43 -15.17
CA TYR A 120 11.00 1.50 -14.30
C TYR A 120 10.23 0.20 -14.12
N SER A 121 10.92 -0.79 -13.58
CA SER A 121 10.34 -1.98 -12.96
C SER A 121 10.88 -2.12 -11.54
N GLY A 122 10.26 -2.97 -10.72
CA GLY A 122 10.66 -3.11 -9.33
C GLY A 122 10.31 -4.46 -8.76
N LEU A 123 11.05 -4.83 -7.72
CA LEU A 123 10.79 -6.01 -6.90
C LEU A 123 10.89 -5.63 -5.43
N SER A 124 9.91 -6.06 -4.66
CA SER A 124 9.91 -5.93 -3.21
C SER A 124 9.54 -7.26 -2.58
N ALA A 125 10.13 -7.58 -1.45
CA ALA A 125 9.79 -8.79 -0.70
C ALA A 125 9.99 -8.53 0.78
N GLY A 126 9.10 -9.04 1.63
CA GLY A 126 9.17 -8.79 3.07
C GLY A 126 8.09 -9.52 3.85
N ALA A 127 7.61 -8.88 4.90
CA ALA A 127 6.66 -9.46 5.82
C ALA A 127 5.40 -8.60 5.95
N MET A 128 4.28 -9.28 6.03
CA MET A 128 2.96 -8.73 6.37
C MET A 128 2.56 -9.22 7.75
N PHE A 129 2.17 -8.30 8.59
CA PHE A 129 1.62 -8.53 9.92
C PHE A 129 0.09 -8.39 9.84
N VAL A 130 -0.59 -9.49 10.07
CA VAL A 130 -2.06 -9.55 10.08
C VAL A 130 -2.54 -9.51 11.52
N SER A 131 -3.40 -8.56 11.86
CA SER A 131 -4.04 -8.48 13.16
C SER A 131 -5.54 -8.70 13.00
N LEU A 132 -6.04 -9.77 13.60
CA LEU A 132 -7.45 -10.12 13.66
C LEU A 132 -8.02 -9.61 14.99
N THR A 133 -8.97 -8.70 14.94
CA THR A 133 -9.65 -8.18 16.14
C THR A 133 -11.13 -8.54 16.05
N PRO A 134 -11.60 -9.55 16.83
CA PRO A 134 -13.02 -9.83 16.96
C PRO A 134 -13.76 -8.67 17.63
N SER A 135 -14.99 -8.39 17.22
CA SER A 135 -15.80 -7.35 17.86
C SER A 135 -16.18 -7.75 19.30
N ASP A 136 -16.51 -6.75 20.13
CA ASP A 136 -16.95 -6.99 21.51
C ASP A 136 -18.21 -7.87 21.55
N ALA A 137 -19.04 -7.83 20.51
CA ALA A 137 -20.22 -8.69 20.39
C ALA A 137 -19.85 -10.16 20.08
N ALA A 138 -18.82 -10.39 19.28
CA ALA A 138 -18.30 -11.74 19.01
C ALA A 138 -17.63 -12.32 20.25
N LYS A 139 -16.84 -11.54 20.97
CA LYS A 139 -16.21 -11.92 22.25
C LYS A 139 -17.24 -12.25 23.34
N ALA A 140 -18.41 -11.61 23.33
CA ALA A 140 -19.48 -11.87 24.28
C ALA A 140 -20.25 -13.16 24.00
N GLN A 141 -20.26 -13.64 22.76
CA GLN A 141 -20.90 -14.91 22.36
C GLN A 141 -20.01 -16.12 22.60
N ASP A 142 -18.71 -15.97 22.44
CA ASP A 142 -17.75 -17.04 22.67
C ASP A 142 -16.41 -16.46 23.18
N SER A 143 -16.07 -16.75 24.43
CA SER A 143 -14.84 -16.29 25.09
C SER A 143 -13.56 -16.93 24.54
N SER A 144 -13.66 -17.86 23.58
CA SER A 144 -12.52 -18.44 22.90
C SER A 144 -11.96 -17.56 21.77
N PHE A 145 -12.67 -16.51 21.31
CA PHE A 145 -12.18 -15.55 20.35
C PHE A 145 -11.15 -14.61 20.99
N GLN A 146 -9.87 -14.85 20.73
CA GLN A 146 -8.76 -14.01 21.15
C GLN A 146 -8.20 -13.22 19.97
N ASP A 147 -7.49 -12.12 20.28
CA ASP A 147 -6.74 -11.38 19.28
C ASP A 147 -5.60 -12.25 18.78
N GLU A 148 -5.57 -12.53 17.47
CA GLU A 148 -4.52 -13.31 16.83
C GLU A 148 -3.69 -12.42 15.91
N SER A 149 -2.38 -12.62 15.93
CA SER A 149 -1.46 -11.98 15.00
C SER A 149 -0.65 -13.04 14.25
N ILE A 150 -0.64 -12.93 12.93
CA ILE A 150 0.09 -13.86 12.06
C ILE A 150 1.04 -13.04 11.19
N THR A 151 2.26 -13.54 10.99
CA THR A 151 3.23 -12.94 10.07
C THR A 151 3.31 -13.81 8.82
N ILE A 152 3.14 -13.19 7.66
CA ILE A 152 3.12 -13.86 6.35
C ILE A 152 4.18 -13.21 5.45
N PHE A 153 4.89 -14.03 4.67
CA PHE A 153 5.76 -13.53 3.62
C PHE A 153 4.95 -12.90 2.51
N MET A 154 5.35 -11.67 2.10
CA MET A 154 4.72 -10.94 1.00
C MET A 154 5.75 -10.44 0.01
N PHE A 155 5.29 -10.20 -1.22
CA PHE A 155 6.09 -9.64 -2.28
C PHE A 155 5.29 -8.69 -3.16
N GLN A 156 6.01 -7.87 -3.93
CA GLN A 156 5.47 -7.08 -5.03
C GLN A 156 6.42 -7.15 -6.21
N ALA A 157 5.92 -7.51 -7.37
CA ALA A 157 6.62 -7.43 -8.64
C ALA A 157 5.96 -6.35 -9.51
N THR A 158 6.59 -5.19 -9.63
CA THR A 158 6.16 -4.12 -10.53
C THR A 158 6.77 -4.37 -11.91
N ALA A 159 5.93 -4.79 -12.86
CA ALA A 159 6.35 -5.06 -14.23
C ALA A 159 6.68 -3.76 -14.98
N LEU A 160 5.82 -2.75 -14.83
CA LEU A 160 5.98 -1.43 -15.43
C LEU A 160 5.51 -0.36 -14.47
N GLY A 161 6.38 0.58 -14.19
CA GLY A 161 6.07 1.86 -13.55
C GLY A 161 6.38 3.01 -14.51
N VAL A 162 5.49 3.99 -14.51
CA VAL A 162 5.67 5.25 -15.25
C VAL A 162 5.58 6.41 -14.27
N GLU A 163 6.40 7.42 -14.46
CA GLU A 163 6.39 8.62 -13.63
C GLU A 163 6.48 9.89 -14.47
N PHE A 164 5.74 10.93 -14.07
CA PHE A 164 5.67 12.22 -14.76
C PHE A 164 5.78 13.36 -13.75
N GLY A 165 6.54 14.39 -14.11
CA GLY A 165 6.71 15.60 -13.31
C GLY A 165 8.16 16.01 -13.17
N GLY A 166 8.39 17.03 -12.36
CA GLY A 166 9.72 17.52 -12.03
C GLY A 166 10.29 16.82 -10.77
N LYS A 167 10.51 17.59 -9.70
CA LYS A 167 10.86 17.05 -8.38
C LYS A 167 9.69 16.32 -7.75
N VAL A 168 8.47 16.87 -7.86
CA VAL A 168 7.24 16.17 -7.55
C VAL A 168 6.78 15.43 -8.80
N ARG A 169 6.59 14.13 -8.70
CA ARG A 169 6.15 13.25 -9.79
C ARG A 169 4.90 12.50 -9.41
N GLY A 170 3.91 12.53 -10.29
CA GLY A 170 2.87 11.52 -10.29
C GLY A 170 3.42 10.21 -10.86
N PHE A 171 3.05 9.09 -10.30
CA PHE A 171 3.41 7.80 -10.84
C PHE A 171 2.23 6.81 -10.87
N ALA A 172 2.32 5.86 -11.78
CA ALA A 172 1.43 4.71 -11.84
C ALA A 172 2.25 3.44 -12.11
N GLU A 173 1.86 2.35 -11.48
CA GLU A 173 2.51 1.04 -11.57
C GLU A 173 1.49 -0.02 -11.93
N VAL A 174 1.93 -0.97 -12.76
CA VAL A 174 1.24 -2.22 -13.04
C VAL A 174 2.13 -3.37 -12.60
N GLY A 175 1.58 -4.28 -11.82
CA GLY A 175 2.35 -5.38 -11.26
C GLY A 175 1.48 -6.46 -10.64
N ALA A 176 2.09 -7.25 -9.78
CA ALA A 176 1.39 -8.26 -8.99
C ALA A 176 2.03 -8.35 -7.61
N GLY A 177 1.21 -8.40 -6.58
CA GLY A 177 1.67 -8.49 -5.20
C GLY A 177 0.82 -7.67 -4.24
N GLU A 178 1.44 -7.21 -3.17
CA GLU A 178 0.72 -6.56 -2.07
C GLU A 178 0.34 -5.11 -2.37
N LYS A 179 1.16 -4.36 -3.13
CA LYS A 179 0.77 -3.01 -3.63
C LYS A 179 -0.44 -3.04 -4.59
N GLY A 180 -0.86 -4.23 -5.01
CA GLY A 180 -1.96 -4.44 -5.95
C GLY A 180 -1.50 -4.59 -7.41
N TYR A 181 -2.47 -4.91 -8.28
CA TYR A 181 -2.23 -5.00 -9.72
C TYR A 181 -2.05 -3.62 -10.35
N LEU A 182 -2.72 -2.62 -9.82
CA LEU A 182 -2.60 -1.22 -10.22
C LEU A 182 -2.33 -0.38 -8.97
N CYS A 183 -1.31 0.46 -9.05
CA CYS A 183 -0.94 1.38 -7.98
C CYS A 183 -0.67 2.76 -8.58
N ALA A 184 -1.08 3.80 -7.89
CA ALA A 184 -0.81 5.17 -8.29
C ALA A 184 -0.48 6.04 -7.06
N GLY A 185 0.34 7.07 -7.28
CA GLY A 185 0.76 7.91 -6.19
C GLY A 185 1.53 9.16 -6.60
N LEU A 186 2.10 9.79 -5.59
CA LEU A 186 2.97 10.94 -5.73
C LEU A 186 4.33 10.64 -5.11
N ARG A 187 5.38 11.09 -5.75
CA ARG A 187 6.77 10.88 -5.35
C ARG A 187 7.52 12.20 -5.40
N TYR A 188 8.34 12.46 -4.39
CA TYR A 188 9.22 13.62 -4.32
C TYR A 188 10.68 13.17 -4.41
N LYS A 189 11.45 13.82 -5.28
CA LYS A 189 12.89 13.53 -5.50
C LYS A 189 13.75 14.69 -4.99
N PHE A 190 14.84 14.37 -4.27
CA PHE A 190 15.74 15.34 -3.65
C PHE A 190 17.17 14.80 -3.50
#